data_3563f3ab2dc581103d27eabd09ca0ef5
#
_entry.id   3563f3ab2dc581103d27eabd09ca0ef5
#
_cell.length_a   1.000
_cell.length_b   1.000
_cell.length_c   1.000
_cell.angle_alpha   90.00
_cell.angle_beta   90.00
_cell.angle_gamma   90.00
#
_symmetry.space_group_name_H-M   'P 1'
#
loop_
_entity.id
_entity.type
_entity.pdbx_description
1 polymer ?
#
loop_
_entity_poly.entity_id
_entity_poly.type
_entity_poly.pdbx_seq_one_letter_code
_entity_poly.pdbx_strand_id
1 'polypeptide(L)'
;MEGIARHQVGETEVFCLTDGLLDLGPDVFPEVAPARREAAHPGGVRIEANVHLLRHGDGALDLVDTGCGPLIYGGAGGRLPALLASLGIAPDRIGRIIFTHLHGDHAAGALDAGGRPVFPAAKILMHEKELAFWQGREDTAGGRLIAACGDRIETVRDGDDLGHGLRVWFLPGHTPGHIGLRLGAGFALIGDLVHSVQLQIGDPTVHTRYDTDSAQGDATRQAAFETIAEEGLVISGGHLMWAEKFLRLERDGAGFRSVAP
;
A
#
# COMPACT_ATOMS: atom_id res chain seq x y z
N MET A 1 -15.61 11.68 -7.48
CA MET A 1 -15.26 10.81 -8.63
C MET A 1 -15.14 9.39 -8.08
N GLU A 2 -15.75 8.43 -8.70
CA GLU A 2 -15.73 7.05 -8.19
C GLU A 2 -14.30 6.48 -8.20
N GLY A 3 -13.86 5.90 -7.08
CA GLY A 3 -12.52 5.33 -6.90
C GLY A 3 -11.44 6.35 -6.50
N ILE A 4 -11.80 7.60 -6.15
CA ILE A 4 -10.86 8.61 -5.67
C ILE A 4 -11.36 9.16 -4.34
N ALA A 5 -10.57 8.98 -3.30
CA ALA A 5 -10.70 9.68 -2.03
C ALA A 5 -9.50 10.60 -1.81
N ARG A 6 -9.63 11.64 -1.00
CA ARG A 6 -8.54 12.59 -0.74
C ARG A 6 -8.52 13.08 0.70
N HIS A 7 -7.32 13.38 1.16
CA HIS A 7 -7.04 13.94 2.47
C HIS A 7 -5.94 15.00 2.34
N GLN A 8 -6.02 16.06 3.14
CA GLN A 8 -5.02 17.13 3.13
C GLN A 8 -4.08 16.99 4.31
N VAL A 9 -2.77 17.02 4.07
CA VAL A 9 -1.72 16.98 5.09
C VAL A 9 -0.76 18.14 4.86
N GLY A 10 -0.91 19.21 5.63
CA GLY A 10 -0.16 20.44 5.38
C GLY A 10 -0.38 20.95 3.94
N GLU A 11 0.72 21.12 3.19
CA GLU A 11 0.68 21.54 1.79
C GLU A 11 0.56 20.36 0.80
N THR A 12 0.54 19.12 1.27
CA THR A 12 0.42 17.92 0.43
C THR A 12 -1.01 17.41 0.38
N GLU A 13 -1.58 17.25 -0.82
CA GLU A 13 -2.81 16.48 -1.02
C GLU A 13 -2.48 15.01 -1.24
N VAL A 14 -3.09 14.16 -0.44
CA VAL A 14 -3.01 12.70 -0.54
C VAL A 14 -4.27 12.20 -1.22
N PHE A 15 -4.13 11.59 -2.39
CA PHE A 15 -5.22 10.90 -3.08
C PHE A 15 -5.06 9.41 -2.88
N CYS A 16 -6.12 8.74 -2.43
CA CYS A 16 -6.23 7.29 -2.47
C CYS A 16 -7.02 6.90 -3.73
N LEU A 17 -6.36 6.20 -4.64
CA LEU A 17 -6.87 5.82 -5.96
C LEU A 17 -7.14 4.32 -5.98
N THR A 18 -8.40 3.91 -6.10
CA THR A 18 -8.77 2.48 -6.17
C THR A 18 -8.50 1.94 -7.57
N ASP A 19 -7.37 1.25 -7.75
CA ASP A 19 -6.97 0.62 -9.01
C ASP A 19 -7.86 -0.58 -9.37
N GLY A 20 -8.29 -1.36 -8.38
CA GLY A 20 -9.12 -2.54 -8.59
C GLY A 20 -9.81 -3.05 -7.34
N LEU A 21 -10.69 -4.05 -7.54
CA LEU A 21 -11.34 -4.81 -6.47
C LEU A 21 -10.95 -6.29 -6.64
N LEU A 22 -10.28 -6.84 -5.64
CA LEU A 22 -9.72 -8.19 -5.66
C LEU A 22 -10.57 -9.13 -4.81
N ASP A 23 -10.86 -10.30 -5.35
CA ASP A 23 -11.48 -11.41 -4.62
C ASP A 23 -10.36 -12.37 -4.18
N LEU A 24 -10.10 -12.44 -2.88
CA LEU A 24 -8.96 -13.19 -2.33
C LEU A 24 -9.32 -14.65 -1.98
N GLY A 25 -10.58 -15.00 -2.04
CA GLY A 25 -11.04 -16.34 -1.64
C GLY A 25 -11.01 -16.58 -0.12
N PRO A 26 -11.42 -17.81 0.30
CA PRO A 26 -11.64 -18.09 1.74
C PRO A 26 -10.37 -18.28 2.56
N ASP A 27 -9.23 -18.59 1.95
CA ASP A 27 -8.03 -19.01 2.67
C ASP A 27 -7.05 -17.87 2.98
N VAL A 28 -7.46 -16.64 2.71
CA VAL A 28 -6.59 -15.46 2.92
C VAL A 28 -6.22 -15.25 4.38
N PHE A 29 -7.12 -15.57 5.32
CA PHE A 29 -6.88 -15.55 6.76
C PHE A 29 -6.92 -16.98 7.32
N PRO A 30 -5.83 -17.75 7.25
CA PRO A 30 -5.84 -19.19 7.46
C PRO A 30 -6.23 -19.61 8.88
N GLU A 31 -5.91 -18.78 9.87
CA GLU A 31 -6.17 -19.09 11.30
C GLU A 31 -7.51 -18.54 11.81
N VAL A 32 -8.21 -17.76 10.99
CA VAL A 32 -9.53 -17.21 11.38
C VAL A 32 -10.60 -18.27 11.18
N ALA A 33 -11.33 -18.60 12.25
CA ALA A 33 -12.44 -19.54 12.20
C ALA A 33 -13.46 -19.15 11.11
N PRO A 34 -13.99 -20.11 10.32
CA PRO A 34 -14.89 -19.82 9.20
C PRO A 34 -16.09 -18.93 9.57
N ALA A 35 -16.69 -19.15 10.73
CA ALA A 35 -17.83 -18.33 11.19
C ALA A 35 -17.41 -16.86 11.49
N ARG A 36 -16.21 -16.61 12.07
CA ARG A 36 -15.68 -15.26 12.30
C ARG A 36 -15.39 -14.58 10.98
N ARG A 37 -14.79 -15.30 10.03
CA ARG A 37 -14.48 -14.80 8.69
C ARG A 37 -15.75 -14.44 7.91
N GLU A 38 -16.76 -15.31 7.90
CA GLU A 38 -18.04 -15.06 7.24
C GLU A 38 -18.79 -13.86 7.88
N ALA A 39 -18.72 -13.71 9.18
CA ALA A 39 -19.29 -12.55 9.87
C ALA A 39 -18.60 -11.22 9.51
N ALA A 40 -17.26 -11.26 9.32
CA ALA A 40 -16.47 -10.09 8.92
C ALA A 40 -16.60 -9.79 7.41
N HIS A 41 -16.68 -10.83 6.59
CA HIS A 41 -16.70 -10.75 5.12
C HIS A 41 -17.80 -11.66 4.55
N PRO A 42 -19.08 -11.26 4.62
CA PRO A 42 -20.18 -12.04 4.08
C PRO A 42 -20.01 -12.27 2.57
N GLY A 43 -20.03 -13.56 2.17
CA GLY A 43 -19.87 -13.96 0.77
C GLY A 43 -18.44 -13.93 0.23
N GLY A 44 -17.42 -13.78 1.10
CA GLY A 44 -16.02 -13.88 0.72
C GLY A 44 -15.19 -12.62 1.01
N VAL A 45 -13.87 -12.79 1.04
CA VAL A 45 -12.95 -11.68 1.32
C VAL A 45 -12.68 -10.91 0.03
N ARG A 46 -13.13 -9.67 0.01
CA ARG A 46 -12.81 -8.70 -1.05
C ARG A 46 -12.03 -7.56 -0.48
N ILE A 47 -11.02 -7.12 -1.22
CA ILE A 47 -10.18 -5.96 -0.88
C ILE A 47 -10.05 -5.05 -2.09
N GLU A 48 -9.84 -3.77 -1.85
CA GLU A 48 -9.44 -2.86 -2.91
C GLU A 48 -7.91 -2.85 -3.03
N ALA A 49 -7.42 -2.72 -4.25
CA ALA A 49 -6.02 -2.38 -4.51
C ALA A 49 -5.91 -0.87 -4.64
N ASN A 50 -5.29 -0.22 -3.66
CA ASN A 50 -5.15 1.23 -3.60
C ASN A 50 -3.74 1.67 -3.95
N VAL A 51 -3.68 2.70 -4.76
CA VAL A 51 -2.47 3.46 -5.06
C VAL A 51 -2.62 4.84 -4.42
N HIS A 52 -1.57 5.39 -3.86
CA HIS A 52 -1.63 6.74 -3.36
C HIS A 52 -0.84 7.70 -4.25
N LEU A 53 -1.47 8.83 -4.60
CA LEU A 53 -0.81 9.94 -5.26
C LEU A 53 -0.63 11.06 -4.24
N LEU A 54 0.60 11.52 -4.09
CA LEU A 54 0.96 12.68 -3.28
C LEU A 54 1.21 13.86 -4.23
N ARG A 55 0.42 14.91 -4.10
CA ARG A 55 0.63 16.17 -4.80
C ARG A 55 1.13 17.19 -3.81
N HIS A 56 2.41 17.54 -3.91
CA HIS A 56 3.07 18.46 -3.01
C HIS A 56 2.77 19.94 -3.37
N GLY A 57 2.96 20.83 -2.40
CA GLY A 57 2.64 22.25 -2.55
C GLY A 57 3.42 22.96 -3.67
N ASP A 58 4.59 22.46 -4.05
CA ASP A 58 5.39 22.93 -5.18
C ASP A 58 5.00 22.30 -6.53
N GLY A 59 4.00 21.42 -6.53
CA GLY A 59 3.51 20.71 -7.71
C GLY A 59 4.26 19.44 -8.07
N ALA A 60 5.22 18.99 -7.26
CA ALA A 60 5.84 17.68 -7.41
C ALA A 60 4.82 16.57 -7.15
N LEU A 61 4.98 15.46 -7.86
CA LEU A 61 4.07 14.30 -7.81
C LEU A 61 4.83 13.02 -7.51
N ASP A 62 4.44 12.38 -6.40
CA ASP A 62 4.89 11.05 -6.03
C ASP A 62 3.75 10.04 -6.13
N LEU A 63 4.01 8.86 -6.66
CA LEU A 63 3.15 7.69 -6.49
C LEU A 63 3.68 6.80 -5.38
N VAL A 64 2.79 6.26 -4.58
CA VAL A 64 3.07 5.16 -3.67
C VAL A 64 2.34 3.94 -4.19
N ASP A 65 3.11 2.97 -4.68
CA ASP A 65 2.70 1.81 -5.46
C ASP A 65 2.11 2.16 -6.85
N THR A 66 1.76 1.15 -7.64
CA THR A 66 1.26 1.30 -9.02
C THR A 66 0.03 0.46 -9.33
N GLY A 67 -0.46 -0.30 -8.36
CA GLY A 67 -1.64 -1.16 -8.53
C GLY A 67 -1.35 -2.46 -9.29
N CYS A 68 -2.44 -3.15 -9.61
CA CYS A 68 -2.45 -4.46 -10.26
C CYS A 68 -2.03 -4.41 -11.73
N GLY A 69 -2.18 -3.25 -12.37
CA GLY A 69 -2.12 -3.20 -13.83
C GLY A 69 -3.20 -4.09 -14.49
N PRO A 70 -3.22 -4.15 -15.82
CA PRO A 70 -4.30 -4.82 -16.54
C PRO A 70 -4.12 -6.34 -16.69
N LEU A 71 -2.98 -6.91 -16.32
CA LEU A 71 -2.60 -8.27 -16.69
C LEU A 71 -2.75 -9.31 -15.58
N ILE A 72 -2.85 -8.88 -14.33
CA ILE A 72 -2.97 -9.80 -13.19
C ILE A 72 -4.39 -9.82 -12.64
N TYR A 73 -4.70 -10.80 -11.79
CA TYR A 73 -6.01 -10.98 -11.17
C TYR A 73 -7.19 -10.96 -12.15
N GLY A 74 -6.97 -11.53 -13.38
CA GLY A 74 -8.03 -11.59 -14.38
C GLY A 74 -8.51 -10.23 -14.90
N GLY A 75 -7.70 -9.17 -14.74
CA GLY A 75 -8.09 -7.80 -15.13
C GLY A 75 -8.98 -7.10 -14.11
N ALA A 76 -8.98 -7.55 -12.86
CA ALA A 76 -9.75 -6.92 -11.78
C ALA A 76 -9.20 -5.53 -11.36
N GLY A 77 -7.99 -5.18 -11.80
CA GLY A 77 -7.33 -3.88 -11.60
C GLY A 77 -7.00 -3.19 -12.91
N GLY A 78 -6.07 -2.22 -12.85
CA GLY A 78 -5.58 -1.48 -14.03
C GLY A 78 -6.33 -0.18 -14.30
N ARG A 79 -7.04 0.38 -13.29
CA ARG A 79 -7.76 1.64 -13.40
C ARG A 79 -6.85 2.87 -13.20
N LEU A 80 -5.64 2.69 -12.66
CA LEU A 80 -4.72 3.78 -12.31
C LEU A 80 -4.50 4.78 -13.45
N PRO A 81 -4.22 4.38 -14.71
CA PRO A 81 -4.01 5.36 -15.80
C PRO A 81 -5.24 6.24 -16.04
N ALA A 82 -6.44 5.67 -15.99
CA ALA A 82 -7.69 6.42 -16.16
C ALA A 82 -7.96 7.37 -14.98
N LEU A 83 -7.65 6.93 -13.75
CA LEU A 83 -7.78 7.76 -12.55
C LEU A 83 -6.81 8.95 -12.58
N LEU A 84 -5.55 8.74 -12.96
CA LEU A 84 -4.57 9.82 -13.14
C LEU A 84 -5.03 10.81 -14.24
N ALA A 85 -5.48 10.28 -15.39
CA ALA A 85 -6.00 11.12 -16.48
C ALA A 85 -7.20 11.96 -16.03
N SER A 86 -8.09 11.42 -15.19
CA SER A 86 -9.24 12.17 -14.63
C SER A 86 -8.83 13.31 -13.68
N LEU A 87 -7.61 13.24 -13.13
CA LEU A 87 -6.98 14.29 -12.33
C LEU A 87 -6.11 15.24 -13.18
N GLY A 88 -6.09 15.05 -14.50
CA GLY A 88 -5.29 15.83 -15.44
C GLY A 88 -3.78 15.51 -15.36
N ILE A 89 -3.42 14.32 -14.90
CA ILE A 89 -2.02 13.91 -14.68
C ILE A 89 -1.63 12.88 -15.74
N ALA A 90 -0.64 13.23 -16.56
CA ALA A 90 0.00 12.33 -17.50
C ALA A 90 1.09 11.50 -16.79
N PRO A 91 1.36 10.24 -17.23
CA PRO A 91 2.34 9.37 -16.57
C PRO A 91 3.77 9.94 -16.50
N ASP A 92 4.17 10.73 -17.48
CA ASP A 92 5.49 11.39 -17.54
C ASP A 92 5.66 12.53 -16.51
N ARG A 93 4.56 12.96 -15.88
CA ARG A 93 4.57 13.96 -14.80
C ARG A 93 4.90 13.35 -13.45
N ILE A 94 4.83 12.03 -13.31
CA ILE A 94 5.20 11.34 -12.07
C ILE A 94 6.74 11.35 -11.97
N GLY A 95 7.25 12.06 -10.99
CA GLY A 95 8.69 12.21 -10.77
C GLY A 95 9.30 11.07 -9.98
N ARG A 96 8.50 10.43 -9.10
CA ARG A 96 8.96 9.41 -8.19
C ARG A 96 7.86 8.39 -7.92
N ILE A 97 8.23 7.10 -7.87
CA ILE A 97 7.39 6.01 -7.39
C ILE A 97 8.08 5.41 -6.16
N ILE A 98 7.35 5.33 -5.05
CA ILE A 98 7.82 4.72 -3.82
C ILE A 98 7.02 3.44 -3.62
N PHE A 99 7.68 2.29 -3.70
CA PHE A 99 7.01 1.02 -3.44
C PHE A 99 7.01 0.70 -1.95
N THR A 100 5.81 0.42 -1.42
CA THR A 100 5.68 -0.13 -0.08
C THR A 100 6.29 -1.53 -0.04
N HIS A 101 6.00 -2.32 -1.06
CA HIS A 101 6.57 -3.63 -1.34
C HIS A 101 6.24 -4.04 -2.79
N LEU A 102 6.68 -5.22 -3.24
CA LEU A 102 6.59 -5.58 -4.66
C LEU A 102 5.67 -6.78 -4.95
N HIS A 103 4.61 -7.01 -4.16
CA HIS A 103 3.54 -7.91 -4.59
C HIS A 103 2.85 -7.41 -5.86
N GLY A 104 2.13 -8.30 -6.53
CA GLY A 104 1.59 -8.02 -7.86
C GLY A 104 0.62 -6.84 -7.91
N ASP A 105 -0.21 -6.69 -6.91
CA ASP A 105 -1.20 -5.62 -6.79
C ASP A 105 -0.63 -4.26 -6.37
N HIS A 106 0.69 -4.20 -6.14
CA HIS A 106 1.44 -2.97 -5.89
C HIS A 106 2.39 -2.63 -7.05
N ALA A 107 3.01 -3.64 -7.66
CA ALA A 107 4.09 -3.44 -8.61
C ALA A 107 3.71 -3.64 -10.09
N ALA A 108 2.66 -4.44 -10.40
CA ALA A 108 2.40 -4.84 -11.78
C ALA A 108 1.93 -3.69 -12.68
N GLY A 109 1.32 -2.65 -12.13
CA GLY A 109 0.91 -1.47 -12.88
C GLY A 109 2.07 -0.56 -13.34
N ALA A 110 3.29 -0.83 -12.89
CA ALA A 110 4.47 -0.08 -13.33
C ALA A 110 4.91 -0.41 -14.76
N LEU A 111 4.51 -1.58 -15.27
CA LEU A 111 4.84 -2.04 -16.62
C LEU A 111 3.58 -2.23 -17.48
N ASP A 112 3.69 -1.88 -18.77
CA ASP A 112 2.63 -2.17 -19.75
C ASP A 112 2.65 -3.67 -20.16
N ALA A 113 1.69 -4.07 -20.99
CA ALA A 113 1.60 -5.44 -21.50
C ALA A 113 2.83 -5.90 -22.29
N GLY A 114 3.64 -4.97 -22.80
CA GLY A 114 4.90 -5.24 -23.49
C GLY A 114 6.12 -5.23 -22.56
N GLY A 115 5.92 -5.09 -21.25
CA GLY A 115 7.01 -5.02 -20.26
C GLY A 115 7.73 -3.68 -20.22
N ARG A 116 7.19 -2.62 -20.83
CA ARG A 116 7.79 -1.29 -20.84
C ARG A 116 7.29 -0.45 -19.66
N PRO A 117 8.16 0.38 -19.08
CA PRO A 117 7.75 1.27 -17.98
C PRO A 117 6.61 2.22 -18.38
N VAL A 118 5.54 2.22 -17.59
CA VAL A 118 4.39 3.13 -17.75
C VAL A 118 4.76 4.57 -17.34
N PHE A 119 5.67 4.71 -16.38
CA PHE A 119 6.11 5.99 -15.83
C PHE A 119 7.59 6.24 -16.20
N PRO A 120 7.86 6.75 -17.43
CA PRO A 120 9.21 6.75 -17.98
C PRO A 120 10.18 7.71 -17.27
N ALA A 121 9.67 8.77 -16.68
CA ALA A 121 10.48 9.78 -15.99
C ALA A 121 10.71 9.48 -14.49
N ALA A 122 9.96 8.52 -13.92
CA ALA A 122 9.97 8.31 -12.48
C ALA A 122 11.25 7.62 -11.99
N LYS A 123 11.84 8.15 -10.93
CA LYS A 123 12.74 7.40 -10.05
C LYS A 123 11.94 6.39 -9.25
N ILE A 124 12.53 5.25 -8.95
CA ILE A 124 11.86 4.14 -8.25
C ILE A 124 12.55 3.93 -6.92
N LEU A 125 11.82 4.09 -5.83
CA LEU A 125 12.31 3.91 -4.47
C LEU A 125 11.68 2.67 -3.86
N MET A 126 12.50 1.86 -3.20
CA MET A 126 12.07 0.71 -2.41
C MET A 126 13.08 0.43 -1.30
N HIS A 127 12.68 -0.30 -0.28
CA HIS A 127 13.60 -0.68 0.78
C HIS A 127 14.68 -1.65 0.24
N GLU A 128 15.93 -1.54 0.73
CA GLU A 128 17.04 -2.39 0.27
C GLU A 128 16.75 -3.90 0.40
N LYS A 129 16.04 -4.30 1.46
CA LYS A 129 15.63 -5.70 1.66
C LYS A 129 14.56 -6.15 0.67
N GLU A 130 13.71 -5.22 0.20
CA GLU A 130 12.71 -5.52 -0.81
C GLU A 130 13.39 -5.78 -2.15
N LEU A 131 14.32 -4.92 -2.55
CA LEU A 131 15.13 -5.14 -3.75
C LEU A 131 15.85 -6.50 -3.70
N ALA A 132 16.51 -6.79 -2.58
CA ALA A 132 17.25 -8.06 -2.42
C ALA A 132 16.33 -9.29 -2.47
N PHE A 133 15.11 -9.19 -1.93
CA PHE A 133 14.15 -10.30 -1.89
C PHE A 133 13.60 -10.64 -3.28
N TRP A 134 13.31 -9.63 -4.12
CA TRP A 134 12.68 -9.83 -5.42
C TRP A 134 13.66 -9.92 -6.60
N GLN A 135 14.89 -9.49 -6.41
CA GLN A 135 15.91 -9.53 -7.47
C GLN A 135 16.11 -10.95 -8.02
N GLY A 136 16.06 -11.09 -9.37
CA GLY A 136 16.20 -12.38 -10.04
C GLY A 136 14.92 -13.24 -10.08
N ARG A 137 13.79 -12.75 -9.54
CA ARG A 137 12.49 -13.46 -9.56
C ARG A 137 11.60 -12.94 -10.70
N GLU A 138 12.07 -13.06 -11.94
CA GLU A 138 11.38 -12.48 -13.11
C GLU A 138 10.04 -13.16 -13.48
N ASP A 139 9.69 -14.26 -12.83
CA ASP A 139 8.36 -14.86 -12.84
C ASP A 139 7.33 -14.06 -12.04
N THR A 140 7.77 -13.11 -11.22
CA THR A 140 6.94 -12.20 -10.41
C THR A 140 6.84 -10.79 -10.98
N ALA A 141 5.86 -10.02 -10.52
CA ALA A 141 5.73 -8.60 -10.90
C ALA A 141 6.93 -7.77 -10.41
N GLY A 142 7.34 -7.97 -9.16
CA GLY A 142 8.48 -7.27 -8.57
C GLY A 142 9.80 -7.57 -9.29
N GLY A 143 10.07 -8.84 -9.61
CA GLY A 143 11.28 -9.22 -10.35
C GLY A 143 11.31 -8.65 -11.76
N ARG A 144 10.18 -8.64 -12.48
CA ARG A 144 10.07 -7.98 -13.79
C ARG A 144 10.28 -6.47 -13.72
N LEU A 145 9.72 -5.82 -12.71
CA LEU A 145 9.94 -4.40 -12.48
C LEU A 145 11.42 -4.09 -12.28
N ILE A 146 12.10 -4.85 -11.42
CA ILE A 146 13.53 -4.68 -11.15
C ILE A 146 14.36 -4.88 -12.44
N ALA A 147 14.06 -5.92 -13.22
CA ALA A 147 14.75 -6.18 -14.47
C ALA A 147 14.56 -5.06 -15.51
N ALA A 148 13.34 -4.50 -15.59
CA ALA A 148 13.01 -3.46 -16.57
C ALA A 148 13.50 -2.05 -16.18
N CYS A 149 13.68 -1.77 -14.89
CA CYS A 149 13.89 -0.42 -14.36
C CYS A 149 15.13 -0.29 -13.47
N GLY A 150 16.03 -1.26 -13.44
CA GLY A 150 17.13 -1.34 -12.49
C GLY A 150 18.04 -0.11 -12.43
N ASP A 151 18.22 0.58 -13.54
CA ASP A 151 18.99 1.82 -13.66
C ASP A 151 18.34 3.05 -12.97
N ARG A 152 17.06 2.94 -12.62
CA ARG A 152 16.27 4.00 -11.96
C ARG A 152 15.90 3.68 -10.52
N ILE A 153 16.37 2.53 -10.00
CA ILE A 153 16.06 2.09 -8.64
C ILE A 153 17.06 2.70 -7.66
N GLU A 154 16.54 3.38 -6.66
CA GLU A 154 17.25 3.89 -5.50
C GLU A 154 16.72 3.18 -4.25
N THR A 155 17.60 2.68 -3.39
CA THR A 155 17.17 2.02 -2.15
C THR A 155 17.05 3.00 -1.00
N VAL A 156 16.07 2.72 -0.13
CA VAL A 156 15.80 3.49 1.09
C VAL A 156 15.85 2.61 2.33
N ARG A 157 15.96 3.24 3.49
CA ARG A 157 15.99 2.61 4.82
C ARG A 157 15.05 3.31 5.78
N ASP A 158 14.80 2.67 6.90
CA ASP A 158 13.99 3.26 7.98
C ASP A 158 14.50 4.64 8.38
N GLY A 159 13.56 5.58 8.52
CA GLY A 159 13.85 6.96 8.93
C GLY A 159 14.37 7.88 7.83
N ASP A 160 14.69 7.38 6.63
CA ASP A 160 15.17 8.22 5.52
C ASP A 160 14.16 9.33 5.20
N ASP A 161 14.67 10.54 5.07
CA ASP A 161 13.90 11.73 4.69
C ASP A 161 13.83 11.84 3.17
N LEU A 162 12.62 11.70 2.63
CA LEU A 162 12.38 11.77 1.19
C LEU A 162 12.00 13.17 0.69
N GLY A 163 12.07 14.16 1.57
CA GLY A 163 11.61 15.53 1.29
C GLY A 163 10.11 15.71 1.49
N HIS A 164 9.62 16.93 1.39
CA HIS A 164 8.20 17.31 1.57
C HIS A 164 7.58 16.82 2.90
N GLY A 165 8.41 16.55 3.93
CA GLY A 165 7.98 15.98 5.21
C GLY A 165 7.67 14.48 5.16
N LEU A 166 8.05 13.80 4.08
CA LEU A 166 7.85 12.37 3.88
C LEU A 166 9.05 11.58 4.42
N ARG A 167 8.80 10.61 5.29
CA ARG A 167 9.81 9.74 5.89
C ARG A 167 9.47 8.28 5.74
N VAL A 168 10.47 7.46 5.51
CA VAL A 168 10.32 6.00 5.45
C VAL A 168 10.02 5.45 6.85
N TRP A 169 9.06 4.55 6.94
CA TRP A 169 8.71 3.80 8.13
C TRP A 169 8.82 2.31 7.84
N PHE A 170 9.80 1.63 8.43
CA PHE A 170 10.05 0.22 8.18
C PHE A 170 9.02 -0.66 8.91
N LEU A 171 8.24 -1.43 8.16
CA LEU A 171 7.14 -2.25 8.66
C LEU A 171 7.26 -3.71 8.15
N PRO A 172 8.35 -4.44 8.49
CA PRO A 172 8.62 -5.75 7.91
C PRO A 172 7.68 -6.84 8.40
N GLY A 173 7.58 -7.92 7.62
CA GLY A 173 6.81 -9.14 7.94
C GLY A 173 5.91 -9.56 6.79
N HIS A 174 5.09 -8.66 6.26
CA HIS A 174 4.34 -8.93 5.04
C HIS A 174 5.30 -9.27 3.89
N THR A 175 6.28 -8.42 3.63
CA THR A 175 7.53 -8.79 2.95
C THR A 175 8.73 -8.39 3.80
N PRO A 176 9.95 -8.91 3.51
CA PRO A 176 11.13 -8.55 4.29
C PRO A 176 11.53 -7.07 4.22
N GLY A 177 11.13 -6.39 3.15
CA GLY A 177 11.41 -4.98 2.92
C GLY A 177 10.17 -4.09 2.93
N HIS A 178 9.01 -4.57 3.41
CA HIS A 178 7.78 -3.79 3.47
C HIS A 178 7.97 -2.51 4.28
N ILE A 179 7.52 -1.38 3.72
CA ILE A 179 7.55 -0.06 4.33
C ILE A 179 6.19 0.62 4.31
N GLY A 180 5.98 1.47 5.27
CA GLY A 180 5.03 2.57 5.22
C GLY A 180 5.77 3.89 5.01
N LEU A 181 5.01 4.97 4.98
CA LEU A 181 5.53 6.34 4.87
C LEU A 181 4.84 7.23 5.88
N ARG A 182 5.58 8.00 6.64
CA ARG A 182 5.04 9.06 7.50
C ARG A 182 5.07 10.37 6.75
N LEU A 183 4.00 11.14 6.81
CA LEU A 183 3.91 12.47 6.19
C LEU A 183 3.56 13.50 7.27
N GLY A 184 4.51 14.38 7.56
CA GLY A 184 4.40 15.30 8.67
C GLY A 184 4.21 14.58 10.01
N ALA A 185 3.51 15.23 10.95
CA ALA A 185 3.30 14.69 12.30
C ALA A 185 1.97 13.93 12.46
N GLY A 186 1.05 13.99 11.50
CA GLY A 186 -0.34 13.53 11.68
C GLY A 186 -0.83 12.50 10.68
N PHE A 187 0.01 11.99 9.77
CA PHE A 187 -0.45 11.08 8.74
C PHE A 187 0.57 9.99 8.42
N ALA A 188 0.07 8.78 8.09
CA ALA A 188 0.91 7.71 7.59
C ALA A 188 0.21 6.87 6.50
N LEU A 189 0.97 6.43 5.51
CA LEU A 189 0.64 5.36 4.59
C LEU A 189 1.23 4.07 5.16
N ILE A 190 0.41 3.03 5.30
CA ILE A 190 0.79 1.81 6.03
C ILE A 190 0.98 0.59 5.13
N GLY A 191 0.90 0.75 3.79
CA GLY A 191 0.99 -0.36 2.84
C GLY A 191 0.01 -1.48 3.18
N ASP A 192 0.52 -2.69 3.27
CA ASP A 192 -0.21 -3.93 3.55
C ASP A 192 -0.14 -4.39 5.00
N LEU A 193 0.03 -3.42 5.92
CA LEU A 193 -0.09 -3.72 7.34
C LEU A 193 -1.50 -4.22 7.71
N VAL A 194 -2.53 -3.82 6.94
CA VAL A 194 -3.95 -4.18 7.13
C VAL A 194 -4.60 -4.56 5.81
N HIS A 195 -5.17 -5.77 5.75
CA HIS A 195 -6.00 -6.27 4.65
C HIS A 195 -7.48 -6.31 5.02
N SER A 196 -7.81 -6.36 6.30
CA SER A 196 -9.19 -6.38 6.82
C SER A 196 -9.28 -5.55 8.08
N VAL A 197 -9.99 -4.43 8.00
CA VAL A 197 -10.30 -3.59 9.16
C VAL A 197 -11.08 -4.39 10.21
N GLN A 198 -12.05 -5.20 9.77
CA GLN A 198 -12.96 -5.97 10.63
C GLN A 198 -12.28 -7.09 11.41
N LEU A 199 -11.18 -7.64 10.87
CA LEU A 199 -10.48 -8.75 11.51
C LEU A 199 -9.22 -8.28 12.26
N GLN A 200 -8.41 -7.40 11.64
CA GLN A 200 -7.05 -7.11 12.09
C GLN A 200 -6.94 -5.90 13.02
N ILE A 201 -7.90 -4.96 12.99
CA ILE A 201 -7.84 -3.79 13.89
C ILE A 201 -8.09 -4.22 15.33
N GLY A 202 -9.15 -5.00 15.57
CA GLY A 202 -9.46 -5.51 16.90
C GLY A 202 -8.55 -6.63 17.40
N ASP A 203 -7.82 -7.27 16.47
CA ASP A 203 -6.94 -8.40 16.75
C ASP A 203 -5.70 -8.34 15.83
N PRO A 204 -4.67 -7.60 16.22
CA PRO A 204 -3.47 -7.41 15.40
C PRO A 204 -2.66 -8.68 15.12
N THR A 205 -2.99 -9.80 15.78
CA THR A 205 -2.35 -11.10 15.55
C THR A 205 -2.96 -11.88 14.39
N VAL A 206 -4.02 -11.38 13.78
CA VAL A 206 -4.58 -11.97 12.56
C VAL A 206 -3.69 -11.64 11.38
N HIS A 207 -3.04 -12.65 10.81
CA HIS A 207 -2.18 -12.51 9.63
C HIS A 207 -2.83 -13.05 8.37
N THR A 208 -2.24 -12.73 7.23
CA THR A 208 -2.66 -13.26 5.93
C THR A 208 -1.72 -14.38 5.48
N ARG A 209 -2.21 -15.24 4.58
CA ARG A 209 -1.36 -16.26 3.92
C ARG A 209 -0.28 -15.63 3.02
N TYR A 210 -0.37 -14.33 2.76
CA TYR A 210 0.60 -13.60 1.93
C TYR A 210 1.78 -13.06 2.74
N ASP A 211 1.70 -13.09 4.07
CA ASP A 211 2.79 -12.65 4.93
C ASP A 211 3.99 -13.62 4.81
N THR A 212 5.14 -13.09 4.41
CA THR A 212 6.38 -13.87 4.26
C THR A 212 6.89 -14.38 5.62
N ASP A 213 6.72 -13.57 6.67
CA ASP A 213 6.98 -13.90 8.07
C ASP A 213 5.79 -13.38 8.90
N SER A 214 4.83 -14.26 9.16
CA SER A 214 3.61 -13.88 9.87
C SER A 214 3.89 -13.46 11.32
N ALA A 215 4.83 -14.10 12.01
CA ALA A 215 5.16 -13.73 13.38
C ALA A 215 5.78 -12.33 13.45
N GLN A 216 6.67 -11.98 12.52
CA GLN A 216 7.20 -10.64 12.39
C GLN A 216 6.11 -9.65 11.98
N GLY A 217 5.24 -10.01 11.04
CA GLY A 217 4.11 -9.19 10.60
C GLY A 217 3.16 -8.82 11.73
N ASP A 218 2.81 -9.79 12.57
CA ASP A 218 1.95 -9.60 13.74
C ASP A 218 2.61 -8.65 14.76
N ALA A 219 3.89 -8.87 15.07
CA ALA A 219 4.64 -8.00 15.99
C ALA A 219 4.78 -6.58 15.44
N THR A 220 5.05 -6.44 14.13
CA THR A 220 5.13 -5.15 13.45
C THR A 220 3.78 -4.43 13.48
N ARG A 221 2.69 -5.13 13.18
CA ARG A 221 1.31 -4.58 13.20
C ARG A 221 0.94 -4.09 14.58
N GLN A 222 1.19 -4.91 15.62
CA GLN A 222 0.95 -4.53 17.00
C GLN A 222 1.69 -3.24 17.36
N ALA A 223 3.00 -3.16 17.12
CA ALA A 223 3.81 -1.98 17.44
C ALA A 223 3.39 -0.75 16.64
N ALA A 224 3.04 -0.92 15.37
CA ALA A 224 2.56 0.18 14.53
C ALA A 224 1.21 0.71 14.99
N PHE A 225 0.27 -0.15 15.39
CA PHE A 225 -1.03 0.28 15.91
C PHE A 225 -0.90 1.03 17.24
N GLU A 226 0.03 0.63 18.12
CA GLU A 226 0.38 1.39 19.31
C GLU A 226 0.79 2.84 18.95
N THR A 227 1.77 2.96 18.02
CA THR A 227 2.25 4.25 17.56
C THR A 227 1.15 5.09 16.91
N ILE A 228 0.33 4.48 16.03
CA ILE A 228 -0.78 5.16 15.35
C ILE A 228 -1.78 5.71 16.35
N ALA A 229 -2.16 4.90 17.33
CA ALA A 229 -3.13 5.31 18.36
C ALA A 229 -2.56 6.36 19.31
N GLU A 230 -1.30 6.20 19.77
CA GLU A 230 -0.65 7.13 20.69
C GLU A 230 -0.40 8.50 20.07
N GLU A 231 0.00 8.54 18.80
CA GLU A 231 0.25 9.79 18.09
C GLU A 231 -1.00 10.35 17.37
N GLY A 232 -2.12 9.62 17.38
CA GLY A 232 -3.37 10.04 16.74
C GLY A 232 -3.26 10.21 15.23
N LEU A 233 -2.45 9.34 14.58
CA LEU A 233 -2.22 9.43 13.14
C LEU A 233 -3.49 9.10 12.36
N VAL A 234 -3.77 9.88 11.32
CA VAL A 234 -4.65 9.44 10.24
C VAL A 234 -3.84 8.49 9.37
N ILE A 235 -4.40 7.34 9.03
CA ILE A 235 -3.75 6.34 8.20
C ILE A 235 -4.54 6.06 6.94
N SER A 236 -3.83 5.63 5.89
CA SER A 236 -4.36 4.99 4.69
C SER A 236 -3.46 3.83 4.29
N GLY A 237 -4.01 2.82 3.58
CA GLY A 237 -3.27 1.60 3.25
C GLY A 237 -3.70 0.98 1.92
N GLY A 238 -2.94 -0.03 1.48
CA GLY A 238 -3.15 -0.72 0.21
C GLY A 238 -4.53 -1.34 0.05
N HIS A 239 -5.16 -1.73 1.16
CA HIS A 239 -6.41 -2.50 1.13
C HIS A 239 -7.54 -1.91 1.98
N LEU A 240 -7.41 -0.65 2.44
CA LEU A 240 -8.51 0.01 3.13
C LEU A 240 -9.64 0.33 2.15
N MET A 241 -10.88 -0.05 2.51
CA MET A 241 -12.02 -0.04 1.59
C MET A 241 -12.96 1.16 1.80
N TRP A 242 -13.50 1.71 0.73
CA TRP A 242 -14.66 2.62 0.64
C TRP A 242 -14.63 3.80 1.62
N ALA A 243 -15.54 3.83 2.63
CA ALA A 243 -15.59 4.89 3.63
C ALA A 243 -14.37 4.88 4.60
N GLU A 244 -13.61 3.80 4.63
CA GLU A 244 -12.45 3.61 5.50
C GLU A 244 -11.10 3.88 4.80
N LYS A 245 -11.10 4.63 3.69
CA LYS A 245 -9.87 5.02 2.98
C LYS A 245 -8.90 5.80 3.86
N PHE A 246 -9.42 6.55 4.79
CA PHE A 246 -8.70 7.29 5.82
C PHE A 246 -9.37 7.03 7.16
N LEU A 247 -8.59 6.63 8.14
CA LEU A 247 -9.10 6.35 9.48
C LEU A 247 -8.04 6.66 10.55
N ARG A 248 -8.45 6.68 11.81
CA ARG A 248 -7.57 6.66 12.98
C ARG A 248 -7.82 5.40 13.78
N LEU A 249 -6.88 5.08 14.64
CA LEU A 249 -7.04 4.01 15.62
C LEU A 249 -7.14 4.59 17.02
N GLU A 250 -8.02 3.99 17.82
CA GLU A 250 -8.09 4.20 19.26
C GLU A 250 -7.95 2.86 19.97
N ARG A 251 -7.37 2.86 21.16
CA ARG A 251 -7.31 1.65 21.99
C ARG A 251 -8.72 1.22 22.38
N ASP A 252 -8.97 -0.10 22.30
CA ASP A 252 -10.23 -0.72 22.71
C ASP A 252 -9.94 -2.08 23.38
N GLY A 253 -9.96 -2.07 24.72
CA GLY A 253 -9.55 -3.23 25.50
C GLY A 253 -8.11 -3.65 25.23
N ALA A 254 -7.91 -4.90 24.81
CA ALA A 254 -6.59 -5.43 24.42
C ALA A 254 -6.22 -5.17 22.95
N GLY A 255 -7.13 -4.63 22.14
CA GLY A 255 -6.96 -4.32 20.74
C GLY A 255 -7.18 -2.85 20.43
N PHE A 256 -7.67 -2.60 19.22
CA PHE A 256 -7.94 -1.26 18.72
C PHE A 256 -9.30 -1.22 18.04
N ARG A 257 -9.81 -0.03 17.80
CA ARG A 257 -10.98 0.23 16.95
C ARG A 257 -10.66 1.31 15.93
N SER A 258 -11.26 1.22 14.77
CA SER A 258 -11.20 2.28 13.77
C SER A 258 -12.20 3.38 14.10
N VAL A 259 -11.77 4.63 13.87
CA VAL A 259 -12.62 5.81 14.00
C VAL A 259 -12.40 6.72 12.78
N ALA A 260 -13.37 7.59 12.51
CA ALA A 260 -13.23 8.59 11.45
C ALA A 260 -12.04 9.53 11.72
N PRO A 261 -11.35 10.01 10.67
CA PRO A 261 -10.19 10.89 10.79
C PRO A 261 -10.50 12.27 11.35
#